data_1ec613f0153155bf508f0a8a01a3db50
#
_entry.id   1ec613f0153155bf508f0a8a01a3db50
#
_cell.length_a   1.000
_cell.length_b   1.000
_cell.length_c   1.000
_cell.angle_alpha   90.00
_cell.angle_beta   90.00
_cell.angle_gamma   90.00
#
_symmetry.space_group_name_H-M   'P 1'
#
loop_
_entity.id
_entity.type
_entity.pdbx_description
1 polymer ?
#
loop_
_entity_poly.entity_id
_entity_poly.type
_entity_poly.pdbx_seq_one_letter_code
_entity_poly.pdbx_strand_id
1 'polypeptide(L)'
;EEKVNEDGTVTLTYTLREATWSDGQPVTAGDFAFAWKRCADPANQMSNAYLMSVLANYDDIAAGLADIEELGVKAVDDTTLEVTLKQPTAYFNELLCLPAFMPLREDVAGNDSSWSKDPQRAVANGPFVFAGYTEGKELILKKNDSYWNKDTVAMDYIVARMLDEQMAPVGMAFGDISM
;
A
#
# COMPACT_ATOMS: atom_id res chain seq x y z
N GLU A 1 17.39 -10.84 2.66
CA GLU A 1 18.76 -10.81 3.20
C GLU A 1 19.00 -9.48 3.89
N GLU A 2 19.89 -9.45 4.88
CA GLU A 2 20.25 -8.23 5.64
C GLU A 2 21.76 -8.05 5.64
N LYS A 3 22.20 -6.81 5.40
CA LYS A 3 23.62 -6.44 5.39
C LYS A 3 23.80 -5.11 6.11
N VAL A 4 24.63 -5.07 7.15
CA VAL A 4 25.06 -3.83 7.77
C VAL A 4 26.23 -3.26 6.97
N ASN A 5 26.11 -1.99 6.56
CA ASN A 5 27.10 -1.28 5.78
C ASN A 5 28.15 -0.61 6.67
N GLU A 6 29.29 -0.21 6.11
CA GLU A 6 30.40 0.42 6.85
C GLU A 6 30.02 1.79 7.44
N ASP A 7 29.06 2.48 6.85
CA ASP A 7 28.52 3.78 7.29
C ASP A 7 27.43 3.65 8.39
N GLY A 8 27.10 2.41 8.80
CA GLY A 8 26.09 2.13 9.82
C GLY A 8 24.67 1.99 9.27
N THR A 9 24.44 2.21 7.98
CA THR A 9 23.17 1.92 7.34
C THR A 9 22.96 0.41 7.20
N VAL A 10 21.71 -0.01 6.96
CA VAL A 10 21.37 -1.43 6.76
C VAL A 10 20.67 -1.61 5.44
N THR A 11 21.20 -2.48 4.61
CA THR A 11 20.55 -2.88 3.34
C THR A 11 19.79 -4.18 3.55
N LEU A 12 18.50 -4.16 3.23
CA LEU A 12 17.59 -5.30 3.23
C LEU A 12 17.21 -5.64 1.79
N THR A 13 17.31 -6.90 1.42
CA THR A 13 16.90 -7.39 0.11
C THR A 13 15.70 -8.31 0.25
N TYR A 14 14.60 -7.94 -0.39
CA TYR A 14 13.36 -8.70 -0.42
C TYR A 14 13.14 -9.30 -1.81
N THR A 15 12.80 -10.58 -1.86
CA THR A 15 12.32 -11.24 -3.07
C THR A 15 10.80 -11.34 -3.00
N LEU A 16 10.13 -10.77 -3.99
CA LEU A 16 8.67 -10.80 -4.08
C LEU A 16 8.19 -12.21 -4.49
N ARG A 17 7.06 -12.63 -3.94
CA ARG A 17 6.33 -13.78 -4.46
C ARG A 17 5.64 -13.43 -5.77
N GLU A 18 5.32 -14.43 -6.56
CA GLU A 18 4.42 -14.23 -7.69
C GLU A 18 3.06 -13.75 -7.21
N ALA A 19 2.63 -12.61 -7.72
CA ALA A 19 1.32 -12.03 -7.47
C ALA A 19 0.91 -11.18 -8.67
N THR A 20 -0.39 -11.02 -8.86
CA THR A 20 -0.95 -10.20 -9.93
C THR A 20 -1.91 -9.16 -9.36
N TRP A 21 -1.98 -8.03 -10.02
CA TRP A 21 -3.05 -7.06 -9.84
C TRP A 21 -4.37 -7.63 -10.37
N SER A 22 -5.48 -7.04 -9.98
CA SER A 22 -6.83 -7.47 -10.37
C SER A 22 -7.12 -7.39 -11.87
N ASP A 23 -6.32 -6.63 -12.61
CA ASP A 23 -6.36 -6.53 -14.08
C ASP A 23 -5.42 -7.53 -14.77
N GLY A 24 -4.76 -8.41 -14.01
CA GLY A 24 -3.88 -9.45 -14.51
C GLY A 24 -2.42 -9.04 -14.74
N GLN A 25 -2.06 -7.76 -14.53
CA GLN A 25 -0.67 -7.33 -14.62
C GLN A 25 0.14 -7.88 -13.41
N PRO A 26 1.43 -8.19 -13.55
CA PRO A 26 2.25 -8.65 -12.45
C PRO A 26 2.45 -7.54 -11.41
N VAL A 27 2.55 -7.92 -10.13
CA VAL A 27 3.03 -7.03 -9.06
C VAL A 27 4.54 -7.04 -9.10
N THR A 28 5.16 -5.87 -9.19
CA THR A 28 6.61 -5.73 -9.32
C THR A 28 7.23 -4.97 -8.15
N ALA A 29 8.55 -5.10 -7.98
CA ALA A 29 9.32 -4.30 -7.04
C ALA A 29 9.25 -2.80 -7.38
N GLY A 30 9.05 -2.45 -8.66
CA GLY A 30 8.81 -1.08 -9.11
C GLY A 30 7.57 -0.46 -8.50
N ASP A 31 6.49 -1.24 -8.32
CA ASP A 31 5.25 -0.76 -7.70
C ASP A 31 5.44 -0.35 -6.24
N PHE A 32 6.29 -1.08 -5.51
CA PHE A 32 6.67 -0.73 -4.13
C PHE A 32 7.57 0.51 -4.10
N ALA A 33 8.60 0.55 -4.93
CA ALA A 33 9.52 1.69 -4.98
C ALA A 33 8.77 2.98 -5.34
N PHE A 34 7.89 2.94 -6.33
CA PHE A 34 7.03 4.06 -6.71
C PHE A 34 6.14 4.50 -5.54
N ALA A 35 5.44 3.56 -4.89
CA ALA A 35 4.51 3.86 -3.80
C ALA A 35 5.22 4.56 -2.62
N TRP A 36 6.41 4.07 -2.24
CA TRP A 36 7.15 4.63 -1.11
C TRP A 36 7.76 5.99 -1.43
N LYS A 37 8.30 6.17 -2.63
CA LYS A 37 8.75 7.48 -3.11
C LYS A 37 7.60 8.48 -3.15
N ARG A 38 6.45 8.08 -3.71
CA ARG A 38 5.25 8.92 -3.72
C ARG A 38 4.80 9.30 -2.31
N CYS A 39 4.88 8.38 -1.33
CA CYS A 39 4.54 8.66 0.06
C CYS A 39 5.54 9.61 0.72
N ALA A 40 6.83 9.46 0.45
CA ALA A 40 7.91 10.25 1.04
C ALA A 40 8.04 11.65 0.42
N ASP A 41 7.56 11.85 -0.81
CA ASP A 41 7.69 13.11 -1.54
C ASP A 41 6.88 14.23 -0.87
N PRO A 42 7.54 15.31 -0.40
CA PRO A 42 6.88 16.45 0.25
C PRO A 42 5.82 17.12 -0.64
N ALA A 43 5.96 17.06 -1.96
CA ALA A 43 5.00 17.65 -2.90
C ALA A 43 3.60 16.99 -2.80
N ASN A 44 3.53 15.73 -2.39
CA ASN A 44 2.29 14.98 -2.23
C ASN A 44 1.58 15.23 -0.90
N GLN A 45 2.24 15.85 0.09
CA GLN A 45 1.68 16.20 1.41
C GLN A 45 0.98 15.05 2.12
N MET A 46 1.52 13.84 2.02
CA MET A 46 0.93 12.64 2.60
C MET A 46 1.04 12.65 4.13
N SER A 47 -0.08 12.47 4.83
CA SER A 47 -0.13 12.50 6.30
C SER A 47 0.72 11.42 6.97
N ASN A 48 1.00 10.32 6.29
CA ASN A 48 1.81 9.18 6.77
C ASN A 48 3.25 9.18 6.23
N ALA A 49 3.70 10.25 5.56
CA ALA A 49 5.08 10.35 5.05
C ALA A 49 6.13 10.11 6.14
N TYR A 50 5.84 10.50 7.40
CA TYR A 50 6.74 10.29 8.54
C TYR A 50 7.10 8.81 8.78
N LEU A 51 6.27 7.85 8.35
CA LEU A 51 6.56 6.43 8.45
C LEU A 51 7.76 6.02 7.59
N MET A 52 8.06 6.79 6.52
CA MET A 52 9.23 6.58 5.67
C MET A 52 10.53 7.09 6.30
N SER A 53 10.47 7.74 7.47
CA SER A 53 11.65 8.33 8.16
C SER A 53 12.71 7.32 8.57
N VAL A 54 12.43 6.03 8.53
CA VAL A 54 13.41 4.96 8.77
C VAL A 54 14.31 4.69 7.56
N LEU A 55 13.88 5.13 6.37
CA LEU A 55 14.62 4.94 5.12
C LEU A 55 15.78 5.93 5.01
N ALA A 56 16.89 5.50 4.42
CA ALA A 56 18.02 6.37 4.12
C ALA A 56 17.58 7.57 3.26
N ASN A 57 18.21 8.72 3.46
CA ASN A 57 17.99 9.99 2.76
C ASN A 57 16.61 10.65 2.98
N TYR A 58 15.69 10.02 3.71
CA TYR A 58 14.35 10.61 3.92
C TYR A 58 14.40 12.03 4.51
N ASP A 59 15.26 12.28 5.51
CA ASP A 59 15.30 13.60 6.19
C ASP A 59 15.77 14.70 5.23
N ASP A 60 16.76 14.41 4.40
CA ASP A 60 17.28 15.36 3.41
C ASP A 60 16.24 15.62 2.30
N ILE A 61 15.52 14.59 1.87
CA ILE A 61 14.39 14.71 0.92
C ILE A 61 13.28 15.56 1.54
N ALA A 62 12.89 15.28 2.78
CA ALA A 62 11.85 16.04 3.48
C ALA A 62 12.23 17.50 3.72
N ALA A 63 13.53 17.79 3.82
CA ALA A 63 14.07 19.14 3.93
C ALA A 63 14.28 19.83 2.55
N GLY A 64 14.08 19.12 1.44
CA GLY A 64 14.33 19.63 0.07
C GLY A 64 15.82 19.73 -0.29
N LEU A 65 16.68 18.98 0.41
CA LEU A 65 18.13 18.95 0.21
C LEU A 65 18.60 17.80 -0.70
N ALA A 66 17.75 16.82 -0.94
CA ALA A 66 18.02 15.67 -1.80
C ALA A 66 16.82 15.37 -2.72
N ASP A 67 17.10 14.68 -3.84
CA ASP A 67 16.06 14.24 -4.78
C ASP A 67 15.31 13.04 -4.23
N ILE A 68 14.01 12.91 -4.59
CA ILE A 68 13.17 11.77 -4.20
C ILE A 68 13.73 10.43 -4.71
N GLU A 69 14.46 10.45 -5.82
CA GLU A 69 15.11 9.27 -6.38
C GLU A 69 16.22 8.71 -5.49
N GLU A 70 16.75 9.52 -4.55
CA GLU A 70 17.77 9.12 -3.59
C GLU A 70 17.21 8.41 -2.34
N LEU A 71 15.87 8.30 -2.22
CA LEU A 71 15.25 7.57 -1.12
C LEU A 71 15.77 6.12 -1.06
N GLY A 72 16.06 5.64 0.15
CA GLY A 72 16.58 4.30 0.42
C GLY A 72 15.63 3.16 0.01
N VAL A 73 15.08 3.20 -1.20
CA VAL A 73 14.27 2.12 -1.80
C VAL A 73 14.54 2.03 -3.30
N LYS A 74 14.80 0.83 -3.80
CA LYS A 74 15.13 0.58 -5.20
C LYS A 74 14.61 -0.78 -5.68
N ALA A 75 13.95 -0.80 -6.83
CA ALA A 75 13.73 -2.04 -7.57
C ALA A 75 15.03 -2.41 -8.31
N VAL A 76 15.63 -3.53 -7.94
CA VAL A 76 16.83 -4.07 -8.61
C VAL A 76 16.44 -4.74 -9.93
N ASP A 77 15.33 -5.47 -9.88
CA ASP A 77 14.61 -6.09 -10.99
C ASP A 77 13.12 -6.17 -10.64
N ASP A 78 12.32 -6.83 -11.47
CA ASP A 78 10.86 -6.92 -11.28
C ASP A 78 10.46 -7.61 -9.95
N THR A 79 11.31 -8.47 -9.42
CA THR A 79 11.01 -9.29 -8.24
C THR A 79 11.86 -8.97 -7.02
N THR A 80 12.89 -8.14 -7.18
CA THR A 80 13.88 -7.84 -6.12
C THR A 80 13.78 -6.39 -5.69
N LEU A 81 13.35 -6.16 -4.45
CA LEU A 81 13.30 -4.85 -3.81
C LEU A 81 14.46 -4.72 -2.82
N GLU A 82 15.32 -3.74 -3.04
CA GLU A 82 16.37 -3.33 -2.11
C GLU A 82 15.93 -2.12 -1.30
N VAL A 83 16.11 -2.22 0.01
CA VAL A 83 15.73 -1.17 0.97
C VAL A 83 16.92 -0.83 1.84
N THR A 84 17.30 0.43 1.89
CA THR A 84 18.36 0.94 2.76
C THR A 84 17.76 1.72 3.92
N LEU A 85 17.98 1.23 5.13
CA LEU A 85 17.58 1.89 6.38
C LEU A 85 18.72 2.77 6.89
N LYS A 86 18.39 3.90 7.55
CA LYS A 86 19.38 4.79 8.17
C LYS A 86 20.22 4.08 9.23
N GLN A 87 19.64 3.11 9.91
CA GLN A 87 20.25 2.34 11.01
C GLN A 87 19.48 1.03 11.21
N PRO A 88 20.02 0.07 11.96
CA PRO A 88 19.30 -1.15 12.33
C PRO A 88 17.95 -0.85 12.96
N THR A 89 16.87 -1.33 12.34
CA THR A 89 15.48 -1.07 12.77
C THR A 89 14.75 -2.39 12.91
N ALA A 90 14.77 -2.97 14.10
CA ALA A 90 14.25 -4.32 14.36
C ALA A 90 12.75 -4.49 14.05
N TYR A 91 11.98 -3.40 14.13
CA TYR A 91 10.53 -3.39 13.85
C TYR A 91 10.17 -3.02 12.40
N PHE A 92 11.15 -3.00 11.49
CA PHE A 92 10.88 -2.58 10.10
C PHE A 92 9.88 -3.50 9.40
N ASN A 93 9.97 -4.82 9.64
CA ASN A 93 9.01 -5.77 9.04
C ASN A 93 7.57 -5.55 9.51
N GLU A 94 7.35 -5.06 10.73
CA GLU A 94 6.03 -4.67 11.22
C GLU A 94 5.52 -3.41 10.51
N LEU A 95 6.40 -2.46 10.20
CA LEU A 95 6.02 -1.28 9.42
C LEU A 95 5.53 -1.65 8.02
N LEU A 96 6.09 -2.69 7.38
CA LEU A 96 5.66 -3.15 6.06
C LEU A 96 4.19 -3.63 6.03
N CYS A 97 3.58 -3.91 7.18
CA CYS A 97 2.16 -4.26 7.28
C CYS A 97 1.24 -3.03 7.22
N LEU A 98 1.77 -1.82 7.30
CA LEU A 98 0.98 -0.59 7.27
C LEU A 98 0.62 -0.19 5.84
N PRO A 99 -0.56 0.45 5.62
CA PRO A 99 -1.00 0.88 4.29
C PRO A 99 -0.01 1.76 3.53
N ALA A 100 0.82 2.55 4.24
CA ALA A 100 1.83 3.41 3.63
C ALA A 100 2.91 2.65 2.84
N PHE A 101 3.12 1.36 3.18
CA PHE A 101 4.11 0.51 2.53
C PHE A 101 3.51 -0.44 1.47
N MET A 102 2.20 -0.38 1.23
CA MET A 102 1.56 -1.18 0.20
C MET A 102 1.97 -0.70 -1.20
N PRO A 103 2.08 -1.61 -2.19
CA PRO A 103 2.46 -1.25 -3.55
C PRO A 103 1.37 -0.44 -4.23
N LEU A 104 1.77 0.38 -5.19
CA LEU A 104 0.89 1.20 -6.01
C LEU A 104 1.47 1.32 -7.42
N ARG A 105 0.64 1.15 -8.43
CA ARG A 105 1.06 1.26 -9.82
C ARG A 105 1.12 2.71 -10.28
N GLU A 106 2.22 3.08 -10.92
CA GLU A 106 2.43 4.43 -11.43
C GLU A 106 1.45 4.77 -12.57
N ASP A 107 1.20 3.83 -13.50
CA ASP A 107 0.26 4.03 -14.62
C ASP A 107 -1.19 4.22 -14.18
N VAL A 108 -1.56 3.73 -12.98
CA VAL A 108 -2.90 3.90 -12.39
C VAL A 108 -2.98 5.17 -11.55
N ALA A 109 -2.02 5.36 -10.65
CA ALA A 109 -2.06 6.43 -9.66
C ALA A 109 -1.44 7.73 -10.13
N GLY A 110 -0.36 7.66 -10.93
CA GLY A 110 0.33 8.80 -11.55
C GLY A 110 0.20 10.11 -10.78
N ASN A 111 -0.23 11.14 -11.47
CA ASN A 111 -0.51 12.46 -10.89
C ASN A 111 -1.99 12.71 -10.56
N ASP A 112 -2.84 11.71 -10.72
CA ASP A 112 -4.29 11.81 -10.49
C ASP A 112 -4.69 11.03 -9.24
N SER A 113 -5.30 11.71 -8.26
CA SER A 113 -5.80 11.09 -7.03
C SER A 113 -7.21 10.53 -7.14
N SER A 114 -7.93 10.76 -8.25
CA SER A 114 -9.32 10.33 -8.42
C SER A 114 -9.47 8.81 -8.67
N TRP A 115 -8.40 8.13 -9.09
CA TRP A 115 -8.40 6.69 -9.37
C TRP A 115 -8.93 5.85 -8.19
N SER A 116 -8.63 6.26 -6.96
CA SER A 116 -9.03 5.52 -5.76
C SER A 116 -10.53 5.55 -5.47
N LYS A 117 -11.29 6.41 -6.15
CA LYS A 117 -12.75 6.54 -6.03
C LYS A 117 -13.50 5.94 -7.22
N ASP A 118 -12.78 5.48 -8.23
CA ASP A 118 -13.34 4.93 -9.46
C ASP A 118 -13.11 3.40 -9.52
N PRO A 119 -14.17 2.56 -9.37
CA PRO A 119 -14.05 1.12 -9.41
C PRO A 119 -13.49 0.58 -10.75
N GLN A 120 -13.58 1.34 -11.84
CA GLN A 120 -13.07 0.93 -13.14
C GLN A 120 -11.57 1.19 -13.30
N ARG A 121 -11.02 2.09 -12.49
CA ARG A 121 -9.61 2.47 -12.51
C ARG A 121 -8.80 1.86 -11.36
N ALA A 122 -9.45 1.65 -10.22
CA ALA A 122 -8.80 1.10 -9.04
C ALA A 122 -8.43 -0.37 -9.28
N VAL A 123 -7.14 -0.66 -9.19
CA VAL A 123 -6.62 -2.03 -9.20
C VAL A 123 -6.14 -2.41 -7.80
N ALA A 124 -6.23 -3.69 -7.46
CA ALA A 124 -5.80 -4.21 -6.16
C ALA A 124 -5.08 -5.55 -6.34
N ASN A 125 -4.11 -5.81 -5.47
CA ASN A 125 -3.41 -7.09 -5.37
C ASN A 125 -3.76 -7.86 -4.08
N GLY A 126 -4.69 -7.33 -3.29
CA GLY A 126 -5.23 -7.92 -2.06
C GLY A 126 -6.41 -8.87 -2.30
N PRO A 127 -7.00 -9.42 -1.21
CA PRO A 127 -8.10 -10.39 -1.28
C PRO A 127 -9.41 -9.85 -1.85
N PHE A 128 -9.58 -8.52 -1.89
CA PHE A 128 -10.77 -7.85 -2.40
C PHE A 128 -10.41 -6.72 -3.36
N VAL A 129 -11.30 -6.47 -4.31
CA VAL A 129 -11.26 -5.35 -5.24
C VAL A 129 -12.40 -4.37 -4.96
N PHE A 130 -12.17 -3.12 -5.29
CA PHE A 130 -13.19 -2.09 -5.21
C PHE A 130 -14.27 -2.33 -6.28
N ALA A 131 -15.51 -2.52 -5.86
CA ALA A 131 -16.63 -2.83 -6.75
C ALA A 131 -17.66 -1.71 -6.83
N GLY A 132 -17.78 -0.87 -5.80
CA GLY A 132 -18.72 0.26 -5.83
C GLY A 132 -18.59 1.16 -4.61
N TYR A 133 -18.98 2.42 -4.81
CA TYR A 133 -19.04 3.43 -3.76
C TYR A 133 -20.23 4.35 -3.98
N THR A 134 -21.02 4.51 -2.94
CA THR A 134 -22.08 5.51 -2.89
C THR A 134 -21.79 6.44 -1.71
N GLU A 135 -21.49 7.70 -1.99
CA GLU A 135 -21.10 8.68 -0.98
C GLU A 135 -22.16 8.79 0.13
N GLY A 136 -21.70 8.71 1.39
CA GLY A 136 -22.56 8.75 2.57
C GLY A 136 -23.46 7.52 2.76
N LYS A 137 -23.29 6.46 1.96
CA LYS A 137 -24.11 5.23 2.07
C LYS A 137 -23.27 4.00 2.28
N GLU A 138 -22.49 3.61 1.27
CA GLU A 138 -21.81 2.31 1.31
C GLU A 138 -20.58 2.24 0.42
N LEU A 139 -19.65 1.39 0.82
CA LEU A 139 -18.52 0.90 0.04
C LEU A 139 -18.72 -0.60 -0.20
N ILE A 140 -18.56 -1.03 -1.45
CA ILE A 140 -18.69 -2.44 -1.83
C ILE A 140 -17.32 -2.94 -2.31
N LEU A 141 -16.86 -4.00 -1.69
CA LEU A 141 -15.68 -4.74 -2.10
C LEU A 141 -16.12 -6.13 -2.57
N LYS A 142 -15.54 -6.60 -3.67
CA LYS A 142 -15.77 -7.94 -4.24
C LYS A 142 -14.49 -8.77 -4.08
N LYS A 143 -14.64 -10.09 -3.88
CA LYS A 143 -13.51 -11.03 -3.90
C LYS A 143 -12.68 -10.85 -5.16
N ASN A 144 -11.36 -10.83 -4.98
CA ASN A 144 -10.38 -10.73 -6.06
C ASN A 144 -9.98 -12.12 -6.54
N ASP A 145 -10.42 -12.50 -7.73
CA ASP A 145 -10.10 -13.79 -8.35
C ASP A 145 -8.62 -13.91 -8.75
N SER A 146 -7.90 -12.78 -8.83
CA SER A 146 -6.46 -12.71 -9.13
C SER A 146 -5.59 -12.74 -7.86
N TYR A 147 -6.19 -12.75 -6.66
CA TYR A 147 -5.43 -12.78 -5.41
C TYR A 147 -4.63 -14.09 -5.27
N TRP A 148 -3.35 -14.00 -4.96
CA TRP A 148 -2.44 -15.15 -4.87
C TRP A 148 -2.94 -16.25 -3.91
N ASN A 149 -3.72 -15.91 -2.89
CA ASN A 149 -4.26 -16.85 -1.90
C ASN A 149 -5.81 -16.83 -1.87
N LYS A 150 -6.43 -16.70 -3.03
CA LYS A 150 -7.89 -16.54 -3.20
C LYS A 150 -8.71 -17.68 -2.59
N ASP A 151 -8.15 -18.89 -2.53
CA ASP A 151 -8.86 -20.07 -2.03
C ASP A 151 -9.11 -20.02 -0.52
N THR A 152 -8.37 -19.17 0.21
CA THR A 152 -8.61 -18.94 1.64
C THR A 152 -9.65 -17.85 1.92
N VAL A 153 -10.10 -17.14 0.89
CA VAL A 153 -11.08 -16.05 1.02
C VAL A 153 -12.48 -16.63 0.91
N ALA A 154 -13.18 -16.72 2.04
CA ALA A 154 -14.50 -17.35 2.13
C ALA A 154 -15.64 -16.44 1.66
N MET A 155 -15.50 -15.11 1.79
CA MET A 155 -16.54 -14.14 1.45
C MET A 155 -16.42 -13.67 -0.01
N ASP A 156 -17.56 -13.60 -0.70
CA ASP A 156 -17.61 -13.04 -2.06
C ASP A 156 -17.66 -11.53 -2.07
N TYR A 157 -18.30 -10.92 -1.05
CA TYR A 157 -18.44 -9.47 -0.94
C TYR A 157 -18.27 -8.99 0.50
N ILE A 158 -17.77 -7.77 0.64
CA ILE A 158 -17.81 -6.97 1.87
C ILE A 158 -18.59 -5.69 1.53
N VAL A 159 -19.66 -5.41 2.29
CA VAL A 159 -20.43 -4.17 2.16
C VAL A 159 -20.27 -3.38 3.45
N ALA A 160 -19.48 -2.30 3.39
CA ALA A 160 -19.31 -1.37 4.49
C ALA A 160 -20.35 -0.25 4.38
N ARG A 161 -21.35 -0.24 5.27
CA ARG A 161 -22.39 0.80 5.31
C ARG A 161 -21.96 1.94 6.21
N MET A 162 -22.16 3.15 5.73
CA MET A 162 -21.94 4.37 6.51
C MET A 162 -23.21 4.67 7.31
N LEU A 163 -23.15 4.41 8.61
CA LEU A 163 -24.24 4.64 9.55
C LEU A 163 -23.79 5.65 10.59
N ASP A 164 -24.72 6.41 11.14
CA ASP A 164 -24.45 7.15 12.35
C ASP A 164 -24.36 6.22 13.58
N GLU A 165 -23.73 6.70 14.64
CA GLU A 165 -23.48 5.88 15.84
C GLU A 165 -24.77 5.37 16.49
N GLN A 166 -25.91 6.04 16.31
CA GLN A 166 -27.19 5.63 16.91
C GLN A 166 -27.87 4.50 16.11
N MET A 167 -27.63 4.47 14.80
CA MET A 167 -28.26 3.48 13.92
C MET A 167 -27.51 2.14 13.86
N ALA A 168 -26.22 2.12 14.16
CA ALA A 168 -25.42 0.88 14.12
C ALA A 168 -25.95 -0.23 15.05
N PRO A 169 -26.26 0.04 16.34
CA PRO A 169 -26.84 -0.98 17.24
C PRO A 169 -28.21 -1.49 16.77
N VAL A 170 -29.01 -0.62 16.18
CA VAL A 170 -30.34 -0.96 15.64
C VAL A 170 -30.22 -1.92 14.46
N GLY A 171 -29.33 -1.59 13.50
CA GLY A 171 -29.07 -2.46 12.34
C GLY A 171 -28.55 -3.86 12.74
N MET A 172 -27.69 -3.93 13.76
CA MET A 172 -27.23 -5.21 14.31
C MET A 172 -28.37 -6.02 14.95
N ALA A 173 -29.23 -5.35 15.73
CA ALA A 173 -30.35 -6.00 16.41
C ALA A 173 -31.38 -6.60 15.43
N PHE A 174 -31.56 -5.97 14.26
CA PHE A 174 -32.45 -6.48 13.21
C PHE A 174 -31.75 -7.37 12.17
N GLY A 175 -30.44 -7.63 12.32
CA GLY A 175 -29.67 -8.48 11.39
C GLY A 175 -29.37 -7.84 10.04
N ASP A 176 -29.57 -6.53 9.90
CA ASP A 176 -29.27 -5.78 8.68
C ASP A 176 -27.77 -5.56 8.48
N ILE A 177 -26.99 -5.67 9.55
CA ILE A 177 -25.53 -5.61 9.56
C ILE A 177 -24.96 -6.73 10.43
N SER A 178 -23.81 -7.26 10.03
CA SER A 178 -23.01 -8.23 10.81
C SER A 178 -21.58 -7.73 10.92
N MET A 179 -20.90 -8.08 12.01
CA MET A 179 -19.46 -7.87 12.18
C MET A 179 -18.69 -9.15 11.83
#